data_9cc317544d548dd521375e5816b92766
#
_entry.id   9cc317544d548dd521375e5816b92766
#
_cell.length_a   1.000
_cell.length_b   1.000
_cell.length_c   1.000
_cell.angle_alpha   90.00
_cell.angle_beta   90.00
_cell.angle_gamma   90.00
#
_symmetry.space_group_name_H-M   'P 1'
#
loop_
_entity.id
_entity.type
_entity.pdbx_description
1 polymer ?
#
loop_
_entity_poly.entity_id
_entity_poly.type
_entity_poly.pdbx_seq_one_letter_code
_entity_poly.pdbx_strand_id
1 'polypeptide(L)'
;QTFQIPVTSDPDAIIRDATIYLFAVNDGAVSELASLIQRPQALNIHCAGSQSTQLTAASGNRNAVIWPIYSITKTTQPLESIPLIVDGNSPEAIELAQQLALAVSDNVRTLNFEQRKYLHLNAVLVNNFANHLMAIAEQVSREHQIDFEILMPIINQTAQRIKDQSPQQLQTGPAKRNDTATMAAHLELLSAHPEWQEGYQSLSASI
;
A
#
# COMPACT_ATOMS: atom_id res chain seq x y z
N GLN A 1 -21.34 -10.92 3.41
CA GLN A 1 -22.13 -11.42 2.26
C GLN A 1 -21.22 -12.34 1.45
N THR A 2 -21.63 -13.58 1.24
CA THR A 2 -20.93 -14.49 0.34
C THR A 2 -21.51 -14.29 -1.05
N PHE A 3 -20.70 -13.78 -1.98
CA PHE A 3 -21.11 -13.66 -3.38
C PHE A 3 -21.16 -15.05 -4.01
N GLN A 4 -22.28 -15.42 -4.59
CA GLN A 4 -22.40 -16.64 -5.42
C GLN A 4 -21.92 -16.30 -6.84
N ILE A 5 -20.60 -16.34 -7.05
CA ILE A 5 -20.00 -16.18 -8.38
C ILE A 5 -19.38 -17.52 -8.80
N PRO A 6 -19.46 -17.87 -10.10
CA PRO A 6 -18.75 -19.05 -10.61
C PRO A 6 -17.23 -18.92 -10.35
N VAL A 7 -16.63 -19.99 -9.87
CA VAL A 7 -15.19 -20.05 -9.58
C VAL A 7 -14.59 -21.23 -10.35
N THR A 8 -13.43 -21.02 -10.97
CA THR A 8 -12.67 -22.06 -11.64
C THR A 8 -11.18 -21.94 -11.31
N SER A 9 -10.48 -23.05 -11.28
CA SER A 9 -9.01 -23.14 -11.27
C SER A 9 -8.44 -23.55 -12.62
N ASP A 10 -9.33 -23.78 -13.61
CA ASP A 10 -8.96 -24.17 -14.95
C ASP A 10 -8.84 -22.92 -15.86
N PRO A 11 -7.65 -22.61 -16.39
CA PRO A 11 -7.45 -21.47 -17.29
C PRO A 11 -8.31 -21.56 -18.58
N ASP A 12 -8.63 -22.76 -19.03
CA ASP A 12 -9.44 -22.97 -20.25
C ASP A 12 -10.93 -22.64 -20.01
N ALA A 13 -11.36 -22.66 -18.76
CA ALA A 13 -12.72 -22.29 -18.35
C ALA A 13 -12.90 -20.79 -18.11
N ILE A 14 -11.87 -19.95 -18.33
CA ILE A 14 -11.99 -18.49 -18.24
C ILE A 14 -12.98 -17.99 -19.30
N ILE A 15 -13.98 -17.21 -18.86
CA ILE A 15 -14.93 -16.55 -19.75
C ILE A 15 -14.17 -15.68 -20.75
N ARG A 16 -14.31 -15.96 -22.05
CA ARG A 16 -13.53 -15.29 -23.09
C ARG A 16 -14.29 -14.18 -23.83
N ASP A 17 -15.51 -13.86 -23.43
CA ASP A 17 -16.35 -12.84 -24.03
C ASP A 17 -16.77 -11.73 -23.02
N ALA A 18 -16.08 -11.67 -21.88
CA ALA A 18 -16.28 -10.59 -20.92
C ALA A 18 -15.84 -9.23 -21.50
N THR A 19 -16.51 -8.18 -21.09
CA THR A 19 -16.20 -6.80 -21.46
C THR A 19 -15.11 -6.19 -20.55
N ILE A 20 -14.92 -6.77 -19.36
CA ILE A 20 -13.93 -6.34 -18.36
C ILE A 20 -13.23 -7.58 -17.80
N TYR A 21 -11.91 -7.52 -17.69
CA TYR A 21 -11.08 -8.46 -16.94
C TYR A 21 -10.34 -7.74 -15.85
N LEU A 22 -10.51 -8.18 -14.60
CA LEU A 22 -9.84 -7.63 -13.43
C LEU A 22 -8.79 -8.62 -12.91
N PHE A 23 -7.52 -8.21 -12.98
CA PHE A 23 -6.38 -8.99 -12.50
C PHE A 23 -6.02 -8.56 -11.07
N ALA A 24 -6.65 -9.19 -10.08
CA ALA A 24 -6.42 -8.97 -8.66
C ALA A 24 -5.55 -10.08 -8.06
N VAL A 25 -4.35 -10.25 -8.59
CA VAL A 25 -3.36 -11.29 -8.25
C VAL A 25 -2.02 -10.63 -7.90
N ASN A 26 -1.04 -11.43 -7.48
CA ASN A 26 0.33 -10.93 -7.29
C ASN A 26 0.88 -10.31 -8.59
N ASP A 27 1.57 -9.18 -8.48
CA ASP A 27 2.08 -8.39 -9.60
C ASP A 27 2.84 -9.25 -10.63
N GLY A 28 3.67 -10.20 -10.16
CA GLY A 28 4.44 -11.10 -11.02
C GLY A 28 3.60 -12.07 -11.86
N ALA A 29 2.36 -12.35 -11.47
CA ALA A 29 1.48 -13.27 -12.20
C ALA A 29 0.58 -12.57 -13.24
N VAL A 30 0.46 -11.23 -13.17
CA VAL A 30 -0.49 -10.48 -14.02
C VAL A 30 -0.18 -10.68 -15.52
N SER A 31 1.08 -10.52 -15.95
CA SER A 31 1.45 -10.63 -17.36
C SER A 31 1.22 -12.02 -17.94
N GLU A 32 1.49 -13.06 -17.15
CA GLU A 32 1.24 -14.44 -17.55
C GLU A 32 -0.26 -14.68 -17.75
N LEU A 33 -1.08 -14.32 -16.77
CA LEU A 33 -2.54 -14.45 -16.85
C LEU A 33 -3.13 -13.58 -17.98
N ALA A 34 -2.61 -12.38 -18.19
CA ALA A 34 -3.02 -11.51 -19.27
C ALA A 34 -2.78 -12.16 -20.66
N SER A 35 -1.71 -12.95 -20.82
CA SER A 35 -1.42 -13.65 -22.06
C SER A 35 -2.41 -14.75 -22.41
N LEU A 36 -3.13 -15.29 -21.41
CA LEU A 36 -4.19 -16.30 -21.61
C LEU A 36 -5.50 -15.68 -22.12
N ILE A 37 -5.65 -14.34 -21.97
CA ILE A 37 -6.86 -13.60 -22.32
C ILE A 37 -6.54 -12.68 -23.51
N GLN A 38 -6.96 -13.06 -24.72
CA GLN A 38 -6.74 -12.25 -25.92
C GLN A 38 -8.05 -11.59 -26.36
N ARG A 39 -8.31 -10.38 -25.82
CA ARG A 39 -9.56 -9.62 -26.06
C ARG A 39 -9.28 -8.13 -26.28
N PRO A 40 -8.94 -7.73 -27.52
CA PRO A 40 -8.55 -6.36 -27.85
C PRO A 40 -9.58 -5.29 -27.47
N GLN A 41 -10.85 -5.65 -27.42
CA GLN A 41 -11.96 -4.71 -27.10
C GLN A 41 -12.34 -4.67 -25.61
N ALA A 42 -11.89 -5.63 -24.81
CA ALA A 42 -12.17 -5.64 -23.38
C ALA A 42 -11.32 -4.61 -22.64
N LEU A 43 -11.85 -4.09 -21.53
CA LEU A 43 -11.07 -3.31 -20.58
C LEU A 43 -10.31 -4.28 -19.65
N ASN A 44 -8.98 -4.22 -19.69
CA ASN A 44 -8.11 -5.04 -18.87
C ASN A 44 -7.57 -4.20 -17.71
N ILE A 45 -7.90 -4.56 -16.49
CA ILE A 45 -7.60 -3.79 -15.28
C ILE A 45 -6.70 -4.62 -14.38
N HIS A 46 -5.62 -4.04 -13.85
CA HIS A 46 -4.86 -4.63 -12.75
C HIS A 46 -4.86 -3.73 -11.51
N CYS A 47 -4.57 -4.34 -10.34
CA CYS A 47 -4.54 -3.65 -9.05
C CYS A 47 -3.13 -3.32 -8.54
N ALA A 48 -2.09 -3.56 -9.35
CA ALA A 48 -0.69 -3.34 -8.98
C ALA A 48 -0.33 -1.85 -9.05
N GLY A 49 -0.21 -1.19 -7.90
CA GLY A 49 -0.03 0.26 -7.80
C GLY A 49 1.26 0.78 -8.42
N SER A 50 2.36 0.04 -8.29
CA SER A 50 3.69 0.41 -8.80
C SER A 50 3.94 0.00 -10.25
N GLN A 51 2.99 -0.70 -10.89
CA GLN A 51 3.16 -1.24 -12.24
C GLN A 51 2.49 -0.36 -13.30
N SER A 52 3.06 -0.41 -14.52
CA SER A 52 2.51 0.28 -15.70
C SER A 52 1.23 -0.40 -16.19
N THR A 53 0.35 0.36 -16.86
CA THR A 53 -0.80 -0.18 -17.60
C THR A 53 -0.40 -1.21 -18.67
N GLN A 54 0.87 -1.20 -19.10
CA GLN A 54 1.41 -2.19 -20.05
C GLN A 54 1.45 -3.62 -19.50
N LEU A 55 1.30 -3.80 -18.19
CA LEU A 55 1.33 -5.12 -17.55
C LEU A 55 0.25 -6.06 -18.12
N THR A 56 -0.87 -5.51 -18.58
CA THR A 56 -1.98 -6.26 -19.20
C THR A 56 -2.04 -6.14 -20.73
N ALA A 57 -1.01 -5.57 -21.37
CA ALA A 57 -1.03 -5.32 -22.81
C ALA A 57 -1.18 -6.58 -23.70
N ALA A 58 -0.77 -7.75 -23.17
CA ALA A 58 -0.96 -9.03 -23.88
C ALA A 58 -2.45 -9.41 -24.02
N SER A 59 -3.33 -8.94 -23.15
CA SER A 59 -4.79 -9.21 -23.22
C SER A 59 -5.48 -8.37 -24.28
N GLY A 60 -5.01 -7.14 -24.56
CA GLY A 60 -5.67 -6.24 -25.51
C GLY A 60 -5.20 -4.79 -25.40
N ASN A 61 -5.92 -3.90 -26.09
CA ASN A 61 -5.49 -2.51 -26.29
C ASN A 61 -6.01 -1.52 -25.26
N ARG A 62 -7.04 -1.89 -24.47
CA ARG A 62 -7.62 -1.04 -23.41
C ARG A 62 -7.13 -1.53 -22.06
N ASN A 63 -6.15 -0.82 -21.49
CA ASN A 63 -5.50 -1.24 -20.26
C ASN A 63 -5.62 -0.13 -19.21
N ALA A 64 -6.00 -0.51 -18.00
CA ALA A 64 -6.20 0.41 -16.89
C ALA A 64 -5.67 -0.15 -15.57
N VAL A 65 -5.61 0.72 -14.58
CA VAL A 65 -5.30 0.39 -13.19
C VAL A 65 -6.45 0.87 -12.31
N ILE A 66 -6.87 0.04 -11.37
CA ILE A 66 -7.67 0.45 -10.21
C ILE A 66 -6.91 -0.06 -8.99
N TRP A 67 -6.19 0.83 -8.33
CA TRP A 67 -5.33 0.49 -7.20
C TRP A 67 -5.94 0.99 -5.89
N PRO A 68 -6.35 0.08 -4.98
CA PRO A 68 -6.77 0.45 -3.63
C PRO A 68 -5.55 0.90 -2.80
N ILE A 69 -5.60 2.12 -2.24
CA ILE A 69 -4.60 2.58 -1.25
C ILE A 69 -5.02 2.08 0.12
N TYR A 70 -4.82 0.80 0.33
CA TYR A 70 -5.15 0.16 1.59
C TYR A 70 -4.36 -1.14 1.78
N SER A 71 -4.03 -1.47 3.03
CA SER A 71 -3.42 -2.75 3.37
C SER A 71 -4.52 -3.80 3.60
N ILE A 72 -4.77 -4.61 2.57
CA ILE A 72 -5.84 -5.62 2.60
C ILE A 72 -5.25 -6.94 3.09
N THR A 73 -5.79 -7.45 4.19
CA THR A 73 -5.47 -8.76 4.77
C THR A 73 -6.74 -9.60 4.92
N LYS A 74 -6.59 -10.88 5.26
CA LYS A 74 -7.75 -11.77 5.50
C LYS A 74 -8.67 -11.29 6.63
N THR A 75 -8.13 -10.51 7.56
CA THR A 75 -8.83 -9.96 8.73
C THR A 75 -9.26 -8.52 8.56
N THR A 76 -8.98 -7.91 7.38
CA THR A 76 -9.37 -6.53 7.10
C THR A 76 -10.88 -6.39 7.14
N GLN A 77 -11.37 -5.49 8.00
CA GLN A 77 -12.79 -5.11 8.03
C GLN A 77 -13.12 -4.25 6.81
N PRO A 78 -14.31 -4.41 6.21
CA PRO A 78 -14.76 -3.53 5.15
C PRO A 78 -14.74 -2.06 5.61
N LEU A 79 -14.14 -1.18 4.80
CA LEU A 79 -14.22 0.26 4.98
C LEU A 79 -15.37 0.81 4.12
N GLU A 80 -16.02 1.85 4.63
CA GLU A 80 -17.08 2.54 3.88
C GLU A 80 -16.56 3.23 2.63
N SER A 81 -15.30 3.71 2.68
CA SER A 81 -14.66 4.39 1.55
C SER A 81 -13.16 4.11 1.52
N ILE A 82 -12.72 3.27 0.58
CA ILE A 82 -11.30 3.01 0.33
C ILE A 82 -10.82 3.94 -0.80
N PRO A 83 -9.70 4.69 -0.63
CA PRO A 83 -9.14 5.46 -1.72
C PRO A 83 -8.75 4.55 -2.89
N LEU A 84 -9.31 4.81 -4.07
CA LEU A 84 -8.99 4.11 -5.31
C LEU A 84 -8.25 5.05 -6.26
N ILE A 85 -7.09 4.61 -6.73
CA ILE A 85 -6.32 5.33 -7.74
C ILE A 85 -6.56 4.68 -9.09
N VAL A 86 -6.94 5.51 -10.06
CA VAL A 86 -7.23 5.10 -11.43
C VAL A 86 -6.17 5.66 -12.38
N ASP A 87 -5.77 4.84 -13.35
CA ASP A 87 -4.92 5.21 -14.48
C ASP A 87 -5.35 4.39 -15.71
N GLY A 88 -4.93 4.79 -16.89
CA GLY A 88 -5.24 4.06 -18.12
C GLY A 88 -4.34 4.48 -19.28
N ASN A 89 -4.23 3.61 -20.28
CA ASN A 89 -3.42 3.86 -21.47
C ASN A 89 -4.11 4.76 -22.51
N SER A 90 -5.36 5.13 -22.27
CA SER A 90 -6.14 6.07 -23.09
C SER A 90 -7.21 6.80 -22.26
N PRO A 91 -7.70 7.96 -22.72
CA PRO A 91 -8.80 8.66 -22.04
C PRO A 91 -10.04 7.78 -21.84
N GLU A 92 -10.40 6.98 -22.82
CA GLU A 92 -11.53 6.04 -22.75
C GLU A 92 -11.30 4.96 -21.67
N ALA A 93 -10.09 4.38 -21.58
CA ALA A 93 -9.75 3.39 -20.56
C ALA A 93 -9.82 4.00 -19.14
N ILE A 94 -9.37 5.25 -18.98
CA ILE A 94 -9.46 5.99 -17.72
C ILE A 94 -10.93 6.20 -17.34
N GLU A 95 -11.76 6.68 -18.26
CA GLU A 95 -13.18 6.96 -18.00
C GLU A 95 -13.93 5.70 -17.56
N LEU A 96 -13.76 4.59 -18.29
CA LEU A 96 -14.39 3.32 -17.95
C LEU A 96 -13.91 2.78 -16.58
N ALA A 97 -12.60 2.88 -16.30
CA ALA A 97 -12.06 2.49 -15.01
C ALA A 97 -12.56 3.37 -13.87
N GLN A 98 -12.73 4.69 -14.09
CA GLN A 98 -13.33 5.60 -13.12
C GLN A 98 -14.79 5.26 -12.82
N GLN A 99 -15.59 4.98 -13.84
CA GLN A 99 -16.99 4.58 -13.66
C GLN A 99 -17.09 3.31 -12.81
N LEU A 100 -16.21 2.33 -13.05
CA LEU A 100 -16.17 1.11 -12.27
C LEU A 100 -15.69 1.37 -10.83
N ALA A 101 -14.68 2.20 -10.63
CA ALA A 101 -14.16 2.55 -9.31
C ALA A 101 -15.21 3.31 -8.47
N LEU A 102 -15.95 4.25 -9.10
CA LEU A 102 -17.02 5.01 -8.44
C LEU A 102 -18.23 4.15 -8.04
N ALA A 103 -18.39 2.98 -8.65
CA ALA A 103 -19.43 2.03 -8.23
C ALA A 103 -19.12 1.34 -6.89
N VAL A 104 -17.85 1.40 -6.42
CA VAL A 104 -17.39 0.74 -5.18
C VAL A 104 -16.81 1.69 -4.14
N SER A 105 -16.43 2.91 -4.52
CA SER A 105 -15.90 3.92 -3.59
C SER A 105 -16.22 5.33 -4.10
N ASP A 106 -16.54 6.24 -3.20
CA ASP A 106 -16.68 7.68 -3.47
C ASP A 106 -15.34 8.43 -3.46
N ASN A 107 -14.25 7.78 -3.01
CA ASN A 107 -12.92 8.35 -2.92
C ASN A 107 -12.03 7.86 -4.08
N VAL A 108 -12.29 8.37 -5.28
CA VAL A 108 -11.55 8.01 -6.50
C VAL A 108 -10.69 9.17 -6.97
N ARG A 109 -9.43 8.90 -7.34
CA ARG A 109 -8.47 9.88 -7.88
C ARG A 109 -7.80 9.31 -9.13
N THR A 110 -7.55 10.16 -10.12
CA THR A 110 -6.75 9.79 -11.30
C THR A 110 -5.32 10.26 -11.10
N LEU A 111 -4.37 9.34 -11.19
CA LEU A 111 -2.94 9.60 -11.16
C LEU A 111 -2.27 8.83 -12.28
N ASN A 112 -1.36 9.49 -12.99
CA ASN A 112 -0.55 8.83 -14.00
C ASN A 112 0.51 7.88 -13.37
N PHE A 113 1.18 7.09 -14.22
CA PHE A 113 2.16 6.09 -13.78
C PHE A 113 3.27 6.69 -12.91
N GLU A 114 3.82 7.85 -13.28
CA GLU A 114 4.88 8.50 -12.52
C GLU A 114 4.40 8.90 -11.10
N GLN A 115 3.22 9.51 -11.01
CA GLN A 115 2.61 9.86 -9.73
C GLN A 115 2.32 8.64 -8.87
N ARG A 116 1.86 7.53 -9.48
CA ARG A 116 1.58 6.29 -8.75
C ARG A 116 2.84 5.68 -8.15
N LYS A 117 4.00 5.73 -8.83
CA LYS A 117 5.29 5.28 -8.26
C LYS A 117 5.62 6.00 -6.96
N TYR A 118 5.52 7.34 -6.96
CA TYR A 118 5.78 8.12 -5.75
C TYR A 118 4.74 7.90 -4.67
N LEU A 119 3.46 7.77 -5.03
CA LEU A 119 2.42 7.46 -4.05
C LEU A 119 2.65 6.08 -3.43
N HIS A 120 3.09 5.09 -4.21
CA HIS A 120 3.43 3.77 -3.68
C HIS A 120 4.63 3.84 -2.71
N LEU A 121 5.69 4.58 -3.07
CA LEU A 121 6.81 4.83 -2.16
C LEU A 121 6.32 5.48 -0.86
N ASN A 122 5.46 6.50 -0.95
CA ASN A 122 4.90 7.16 0.23
C ASN A 122 4.07 6.19 1.09
N ALA A 123 3.28 5.30 0.47
CA ALA A 123 2.53 4.28 1.19
C ALA A 123 3.45 3.30 1.95
N VAL A 124 4.57 2.91 1.36
CA VAL A 124 5.58 2.09 2.04
C VAL A 124 6.15 2.83 3.25
N LEU A 125 6.51 4.12 3.11
CA LEU A 125 7.05 4.92 4.21
C LEU A 125 6.06 5.05 5.38
N VAL A 126 4.81 5.41 5.09
CA VAL A 126 3.82 5.71 6.15
C VAL A 126 3.12 4.48 6.72
N ASN A 127 3.15 3.35 6.03
CA ASN A 127 2.48 2.13 6.47
C ASN A 127 3.48 1.00 6.76
N ASN A 128 4.22 0.52 5.77
CA ASN A 128 5.07 -0.66 5.96
C ASN A 128 6.23 -0.39 6.91
N PHE A 129 6.95 0.73 6.74
CA PHE A 129 8.07 1.07 7.62
C PHE A 129 7.58 1.50 9.00
N ALA A 130 6.49 2.25 9.09
CA ALA A 130 5.89 2.59 10.38
C ALA A 130 5.47 1.32 11.15
N ASN A 131 4.83 0.35 10.48
CA ASN A 131 4.49 -0.93 11.10
C ASN A 131 5.73 -1.71 11.54
N HIS A 132 6.80 -1.70 10.75
CA HIS A 132 8.05 -2.36 11.13
C HIS A 132 8.68 -1.75 12.38
N LEU A 133 8.67 -0.41 12.50
CA LEU A 133 9.14 0.27 13.71
C LEU A 133 8.30 -0.09 14.95
N MET A 134 6.98 -0.24 14.80
CA MET A 134 6.11 -0.72 15.87
C MET A 134 6.43 -2.17 16.25
N ALA A 135 6.73 -3.04 15.29
CA ALA A 135 7.13 -4.42 15.55
C ALA A 135 8.47 -4.52 16.30
N ILE A 136 9.45 -3.66 15.98
CA ILE A 136 10.70 -3.54 16.75
C ILE A 136 10.39 -3.11 18.19
N ALA A 137 9.57 -2.08 18.38
CA ALA A 137 9.20 -1.59 19.71
C ALA A 137 8.45 -2.66 20.53
N GLU A 138 7.56 -3.44 19.90
CA GLU A 138 6.89 -4.58 20.53
C GLU A 138 7.89 -5.66 20.96
N GLN A 139 8.86 -5.98 20.11
CA GLN A 139 9.88 -6.99 20.43
C GLN A 139 10.77 -6.54 21.60
N VAL A 140 11.27 -5.29 21.58
CA VAL A 140 12.04 -4.71 22.69
C VAL A 140 11.22 -4.71 23.98
N SER A 141 9.94 -4.35 23.91
CA SER A 141 9.03 -4.38 25.06
C SER A 141 8.91 -5.79 25.64
N ARG A 142 8.74 -6.79 24.79
CA ARG A 142 8.64 -8.22 25.18
C ARG A 142 9.92 -8.71 25.87
N GLU A 143 11.09 -8.37 25.33
CA GLU A 143 12.40 -8.77 25.90
C GLU A 143 12.61 -8.20 27.31
N HIS A 144 12.05 -7.02 27.57
CA HIS A 144 12.18 -6.34 28.86
C HIS A 144 10.93 -6.41 29.74
N GLN A 145 9.96 -7.29 29.41
CA GLN A 145 8.73 -7.51 30.19
C GLN A 145 7.90 -6.23 30.38
N ILE A 146 7.90 -5.36 29.38
CA ILE A 146 7.09 -4.15 29.31
C ILE A 146 5.84 -4.47 28.48
N ASP A 147 4.68 -4.05 28.98
CA ASP A 147 3.44 -4.17 28.23
C ASP A 147 3.40 -3.15 27.08
N PHE A 148 3.39 -3.66 25.85
CA PHE A 148 3.37 -2.83 24.64
C PHE A 148 2.10 -1.96 24.54
N GLU A 149 0.97 -2.38 25.15
CA GLU A 149 -0.26 -1.62 25.13
C GLU A 149 -0.12 -0.21 25.77
N ILE A 150 0.87 -0.01 26.65
CA ILE A 150 1.23 1.30 27.21
C ILE A 150 1.56 2.33 26.11
N LEU A 151 2.06 1.88 24.96
CA LEU A 151 2.41 2.74 23.83
C LEU A 151 1.22 3.07 22.90
N MET A 152 0.09 2.36 23.01
CA MET A 152 -1.06 2.58 22.12
C MET A 152 -1.59 4.03 22.12
N PRO A 153 -1.66 4.75 23.27
CA PRO A 153 -2.10 6.14 23.25
C PRO A 153 -1.20 7.06 22.42
N ILE A 154 0.13 6.91 22.49
CA ILE A 154 1.05 7.77 21.74
C ILE A 154 1.06 7.42 20.25
N ILE A 155 0.88 6.15 19.88
CA ILE A 155 0.73 5.70 18.49
C ILE A 155 -0.51 6.35 17.86
N ASN A 156 -1.66 6.25 18.55
CA ASN A 156 -2.90 6.86 18.09
C ASN A 156 -2.81 8.39 18.03
N GLN A 157 -2.18 9.03 19.01
CA GLN A 157 -1.97 10.48 19.01
C GLN A 157 -1.16 10.92 17.79
N THR A 158 -0.09 10.19 17.44
CA THR A 158 0.75 10.50 16.27
C THR A 158 -0.08 10.48 14.98
N ALA A 159 -0.90 9.44 14.78
CA ALA A 159 -1.77 9.32 13.61
C ALA A 159 -2.89 10.40 13.57
N GLN A 160 -3.40 10.82 14.73
CA GLN A 160 -4.46 11.85 14.80
C GLN A 160 -3.94 13.25 14.51
N ARG A 161 -2.78 13.62 15.06
CA ARG A 161 -2.23 14.97 14.94
C ARG A 161 -1.87 15.38 13.51
N ILE A 162 -1.50 14.43 12.65
CA ILE A 162 -1.18 14.72 11.23
C ILE A 162 -2.41 15.15 10.41
N LYS A 163 -3.62 15.06 10.95
CA LYS A 163 -4.83 15.60 10.31
C LYS A 163 -4.88 17.13 10.33
N ASP A 164 -4.31 17.72 11.37
CA ASP A 164 -4.43 19.17 11.64
C ASP A 164 -3.11 19.91 11.42
N GLN A 165 -1.97 19.21 11.49
CA GLN A 165 -0.64 19.82 11.38
C GLN A 165 0.28 18.95 10.50
N SER A 166 1.25 19.60 9.84
CA SER A 166 2.21 18.85 9.03
C SER A 166 3.12 17.97 9.91
N PRO A 167 3.51 16.77 9.44
CA PRO A 167 4.45 15.91 10.17
C PRO A 167 5.76 16.60 10.57
N GLN A 168 6.28 17.49 9.72
CA GLN A 168 7.51 18.25 9.99
C GLN A 168 7.36 19.16 11.21
N GLN A 169 6.21 19.82 11.39
CA GLN A 169 5.93 20.69 12.54
C GLN A 169 5.70 19.88 13.83
N LEU A 170 5.25 18.62 13.68
CA LEU A 170 4.99 17.71 14.80
C LEU A 170 6.24 17.00 15.29
N GLN A 171 7.37 17.10 14.58
CA GLN A 171 8.60 16.38 14.91
C GLN A 171 9.12 16.77 16.29
N THR A 172 9.33 15.76 17.12
CA THR A 172 9.86 15.87 18.51
C THR A 172 10.94 14.80 18.72
N GLY A 173 11.41 14.65 19.94
CA GLY A 173 12.34 13.58 20.32
C GLY A 173 13.79 14.04 20.48
N PRO A 174 14.70 13.14 20.93
CA PRO A 174 16.10 13.47 21.23
C PRO A 174 16.86 13.93 19.98
N ALA A 175 16.66 13.31 18.82
CA ALA A 175 17.30 13.71 17.57
C ALA A 175 16.96 15.17 17.21
N LYS A 176 15.68 15.55 17.26
CA LYS A 176 15.25 16.93 17.00
C LYS A 176 15.88 17.98 17.94
N ARG A 177 16.17 17.59 19.17
CA ARG A 177 16.79 18.48 20.18
C ARG A 177 18.33 18.36 20.23
N ASN A 178 18.91 17.54 19.36
CA ASN A 178 20.33 17.19 19.37
C ASN A 178 20.83 16.66 20.74
N ASP A 179 20.00 15.85 21.41
CA ASP A 179 20.29 15.22 22.71
C ASP A 179 21.14 13.97 22.50
N THR A 180 22.44 14.19 22.29
CA THR A 180 23.40 13.14 21.96
C THR A 180 23.56 12.13 23.11
N ALA A 181 23.40 12.55 24.36
CA ALA A 181 23.51 11.67 25.53
C ALA A 181 22.38 10.62 25.54
N THR A 182 21.14 11.08 25.34
CA THR A 182 19.98 10.17 25.26
C THR A 182 20.11 9.24 24.04
N MET A 183 20.54 9.74 22.87
CA MET A 183 20.74 8.90 21.68
C MET A 183 21.80 7.83 21.89
N ALA A 184 22.93 8.16 22.55
CA ALA A 184 23.97 7.19 22.88
C ALA A 184 23.44 6.09 23.82
N ALA A 185 22.69 6.47 24.87
CA ALA A 185 22.06 5.52 25.78
C ALA A 185 21.09 4.57 25.03
N HIS A 186 20.30 5.07 24.09
CA HIS A 186 19.39 4.25 23.29
C HIS A 186 20.18 3.24 22.41
N LEU A 187 21.29 3.65 21.82
CA LEU A 187 22.15 2.75 21.04
C LEU A 187 22.75 1.65 21.92
N GLU A 188 23.14 1.95 23.16
CA GLU A 188 23.60 0.94 24.09
C GLU A 188 22.51 -0.09 24.44
N LEU A 189 21.27 0.38 24.66
CA LEU A 189 20.11 -0.50 24.90
C LEU A 189 19.82 -1.42 23.71
N LEU A 190 20.14 -0.99 22.49
CA LEU A 190 19.97 -1.79 21.26
C LEU A 190 21.21 -2.62 20.91
N SER A 191 22.21 -2.73 21.79
CA SER A 191 23.50 -3.42 21.48
C SER A 191 23.35 -4.89 21.11
N ALA A 192 22.31 -5.56 21.57
CA ALA A 192 21.98 -6.94 21.19
C ALA A 192 21.40 -7.06 19.75
N HIS A 193 21.02 -5.96 19.12
CA HIS A 193 20.35 -5.91 17.81
C HIS A 193 21.03 -4.89 16.89
N PRO A 194 22.18 -5.24 16.28
CA PRO A 194 22.98 -4.32 15.46
C PRO A 194 22.19 -3.69 14.31
N GLU A 195 21.29 -4.45 13.68
CA GLU A 195 20.43 -3.97 12.58
C GLU A 195 19.44 -2.89 13.05
N TRP A 196 18.98 -2.96 14.29
CA TRP A 196 18.09 -1.93 14.85
C TRP A 196 18.87 -0.69 15.29
N GLN A 197 20.11 -0.88 15.78
CA GLN A 197 21.01 0.25 16.03
C GLN A 197 21.28 1.06 14.77
N GLU A 198 21.59 0.37 13.65
CA GLU A 198 21.81 1.03 12.35
C GLU A 198 20.57 1.78 11.88
N GLY A 199 19.39 1.15 11.98
CA GLY A 199 18.11 1.79 11.69
C GLY A 199 17.85 3.02 12.55
N TYR A 200 18.09 2.93 13.87
CA TYR A 200 17.95 4.05 14.80
C TYR A 200 18.88 5.21 14.44
N GLN A 201 20.16 4.93 14.15
CA GLN A 201 21.15 5.94 13.74
C GLN A 201 20.72 6.65 12.44
N SER A 202 20.34 5.87 11.42
CA SER A 202 19.93 6.40 10.11
C SER A 202 18.72 7.31 10.22
N LEU A 203 17.69 6.90 10.96
CA LEU A 203 16.51 7.71 11.21
C LEU A 203 16.82 8.96 12.02
N SER A 204 17.64 8.83 13.08
CA SER A 204 18.03 9.98 13.91
C SER A 204 18.83 11.03 13.12
N ALA A 205 19.68 10.58 12.20
CA ALA A 205 20.47 11.48 11.36
C ALA A 205 19.62 12.21 10.30
N SER A 206 18.43 11.67 9.95
CA SER A 206 17.51 12.28 8.98
C SER A 206 16.54 13.31 9.59
N ILE A 207 16.47 13.38 10.93
CA ILE A 207 15.64 14.32 11.70
C ILE A 207 16.40 15.61 11.98
#